data_aa226e36ae4f26f9f4bca0fe707e163e
#
_entry.id   aa226e36ae4f26f9f4bca0fe707e163e
#
_cell.length_a   1.000
_cell.length_b   1.000
_cell.length_c   1.000
_cell.angle_alpha   90.00
_cell.angle_beta   90.00
_cell.angle_gamma   90.00
#
_symmetry.space_group_name_H-M   'P 1'
#
loop_
_entity.id
_entity.type
_entity.pdbx_description
1 polymer ?
#
loop_
_entity_poly.entity_id
_entity_poly.type
_entity_poly.pdbx_seq_one_letter_code
_entity_poly.pdbx_strand_id
1 'polypeptide(L)'
;MTVNDGNATERISKAFTEVFGEEFDPAPPTSDASEDFSDLATSVKKPYCFWFFGGVDGGKWDKAEKAGRIADDVPVNHSALFAPVIQPTLKTGVETLCVAALAYLGCKES
;
A
#
# COMPACT_ATOMS: atom_id res chain seq x y z
N MET A 1 5.83 -8.78 -13.90
CA MET A 1 5.83 -9.02 -12.45
C MET A 1 6.41 -7.80 -11.74
N THR A 2 5.75 -7.32 -10.70
CA THR A 2 6.22 -6.17 -9.92
C THR A 2 7.15 -6.62 -8.82
N VAL A 3 8.41 -6.19 -8.89
CA VAL A 3 9.43 -6.49 -7.87
C VAL A 3 10.01 -5.17 -7.38
N ASN A 4 9.78 -4.85 -6.11
CA ASN A 4 10.25 -3.60 -5.54
C ASN A 4 11.79 -3.55 -5.47
N ASP A 5 12.34 -2.36 -5.78
CA ASP A 5 13.76 -2.11 -5.59
C ASP A 5 14.12 -2.19 -4.10
N GLY A 6 15.21 -2.91 -3.78
CA GLY A 6 15.60 -3.13 -2.39
C GLY A 6 15.92 -1.84 -1.63
N ASN A 7 16.68 -0.94 -2.24
CA ASN A 7 17.07 0.33 -1.60
C ASN A 7 15.86 1.26 -1.45
N ALA A 8 15.02 1.36 -2.48
CA ALA A 8 13.81 2.18 -2.41
C ALA A 8 12.84 1.65 -1.35
N THR A 9 12.66 0.34 -1.30
CA THR A 9 11.78 -0.30 -0.31
C THR A 9 12.27 -0.06 1.11
N GLU A 10 13.58 -0.21 1.35
CA GLU A 10 14.15 0.03 2.68
C GLU A 10 13.94 1.46 3.14
N ARG A 11 14.20 2.42 2.25
CA ARG A 11 14.05 3.85 2.55
C ARG A 11 12.60 4.22 2.87
N ILE A 12 11.66 3.75 2.06
CA ILE A 12 10.24 4.04 2.25
C ILE A 12 9.70 3.29 3.47
N SER A 13 10.10 2.03 3.68
CA SER A 13 9.68 1.25 4.85
C SER A 13 10.11 1.91 6.14
N LYS A 14 11.31 2.45 6.19
CA LYS A 14 11.80 3.18 7.36
C LYS A 14 10.94 4.41 7.64
N ALA A 15 10.63 5.19 6.61
CA ALA A 15 9.79 6.37 6.75
C ALA A 15 8.36 6.00 7.19
N PHE A 16 7.80 4.95 6.64
CA PHE A 16 6.46 4.48 7.03
C PHE A 16 6.43 3.96 8.46
N THR A 17 7.47 3.27 8.90
CA THR A 17 7.57 2.79 10.27
C THR A 17 7.57 3.97 11.26
N GLU A 18 8.29 5.03 10.94
CA GLU A 18 8.35 6.22 11.79
C GLU A 18 7.02 6.95 11.90
N VAL A 19 6.23 6.97 10.82
CA VAL A 19 4.96 7.71 10.77
C VAL A 19 3.78 6.86 11.20
N PHE A 20 3.69 5.63 10.72
CA PHE A 20 2.51 4.77 10.91
C PHE A 20 2.68 3.73 12.01
N GLY A 21 3.92 3.42 12.42
CA GLY A 21 4.17 2.46 13.50
C GLY A 21 3.57 1.08 13.20
N GLU A 22 2.74 0.59 14.13
CA GLU A 22 2.15 -0.74 14.03
C GLU A 22 1.12 -0.88 12.91
N GLU A 23 0.60 0.21 12.38
CA GLU A 23 -0.34 0.19 11.27
C GLU A 23 0.34 -0.14 9.94
N PHE A 24 1.66 -0.07 9.90
CA PHE A 24 2.43 -0.44 8.72
C PHE A 24 2.95 -1.87 8.82
N ASP A 25 2.60 -2.69 7.82
CA ASP A 25 3.12 -4.06 7.67
C ASP A 25 4.22 -4.07 6.62
N PRO A 26 5.50 -4.25 7.03
CA PRO A 26 6.62 -4.24 6.08
C PRO A 26 6.71 -5.49 5.19
N ALA A 27 6.00 -6.55 5.53
CA ALA A 27 6.09 -7.84 4.86
C ALA A 27 4.71 -8.48 4.64
N PRO A 28 3.80 -7.80 3.91
CA PRO A 28 2.49 -8.38 3.65
C PRO A 28 2.60 -9.62 2.75
N PRO A 29 1.60 -10.50 2.76
CA PRO A 29 1.59 -11.66 1.89
C PRO A 29 1.71 -11.26 0.42
N THR A 30 2.39 -12.10 -0.36
CA THR A 30 2.52 -11.89 -1.81
C THR A 30 1.14 -11.95 -2.45
N SER A 31 0.83 -10.98 -3.29
CA SER A 31 -0.41 -10.96 -4.06
C SER A 31 -0.27 -11.76 -5.34
N ASP A 32 -1.27 -12.57 -5.65
CA ASP A 32 -1.35 -13.29 -6.93
C ASP A 32 -1.96 -12.44 -8.04
N ALA A 33 -2.43 -11.24 -7.72
CA ALA A 33 -3.02 -10.35 -8.70
C ALA A 33 -1.98 -9.82 -9.69
N SER A 34 -2.38 -9.66 -10.94
CA SER A 34 -1.53 -9.06 -11.97
C SER A 34 -1.43 -7.56 -11.77
N GLU A 35 -0.25 -7.00 -11.98
CA GLU A 35 0.00 -5.57 -11.86
C GLU A 35 1.04 -5.12 -12.88
N ASP A 36 0.76 -4.04 -13.56
CA ASP A 36 1.64 -3.45 -14.58
C ASP A 36 2.31 -2.15 -14.13
N PHE A 37 2.16 -1.77 -12.87
CA PHE A 37 2.76 -0.55 -12.29
C PHE A 37 4.25 -0.45 -12.60
N SER A 38 4.97 -1.57 -12.52
CA SER A 38 6.42 -1.59 -12.73
C SER A 38 6.83 -1.11 -14.12
N ASP A 39 5.95 -1.22 -15.12
CA ASP A 39 6.26 -0.83 -16.49
C ASP A 39 6.55 0.68 -16.60
N LEU A 40 5.97 1.49 -15.73
CA LEU A 40 6.21 2.93 -15.70
C LEU A 40 7.67 3.27 -15.41
N ALA A 41 8.30 2.49 -14.54
CA ALA A 41 9.68 2.72 -14.14
C ALA A 41 10.68 1.89 -14.96
N THR A 42 10.36 0.62 -15.24
CA THR A 42 11.27 -0.26 -15.97
C THR A 42 11.48 0.19 -17.41
N SER A 43 10.47 0.82 -18.03
CA SER A 43 10.60 1.38 -19.38
C SER A 43 11.69 2.47 -19.47
N VAL A 44 11.98 3.14 -18.37
CA VAL A 44 13.03 4.17 -18.30
C VAL A 44 14.20 3.74 -17.40
N LYS A 45 14.26 2.48 -17.03
CA LYS A 45 15.31 1.86 -16.21
C LYS A 45 15.53 2.56 -14.87
N LYS A 46 14.42 2.88 -14.19
CA LYS A 46 14.44 3.50 -12.85
C LYS A 46 13.97 2.53 -11.79
N PRO A 47 14.51 2.63 -10.56
CA PRO A 47 13.98 1.86 -9.44
C PRO A 47 12.57 2.31 -9.09
N TYR A 48 11.80 1.40 -8.48
CA TYR A 48 10.43 1.69 -8.06
C TYR A 48 10.10 1.00 -6.75
N CYS A 49 9.06 1.49 -6.10
CA CYS A 49 8.49 0.85 -4.92
C CYS A 49 6.97 0.92 -5.01
N PHE A 50 6.35 -0.21 -4.81
CA PHE A 50 4.89 -0.38 -4.84
C PHE A 50 4.43 -0.81 -3.46
N TRP A 51 3.38 -0.19 -2.97
CA TRP A 51 2.78 -0.57 -1.69
C TRP A 51 1.27 -0.56 -1.76
N PHE A 52 0.65 -1.19 -0.77
CA PHE A 52 -0.80 -1.22 -0.63
C PHE A 52 -1.25 -0.41 0.57
N PHE A 53 -2.45 0.11 0.49
CA PHE A 53 -3.16 0.63 1.65
C PHE A 53 -4.61 0.16 1.61
N GLY A 54 -5.21 -0.03 2.80
CA GLY A 54 -6.53 -0.58 2.90
C GLY A 54 -7.62 0.37 2.44
N GLY A 55 -8.60 -0.15 1.70
CA GLY A 55 -9.78 0.61 1.26
C GLY A 55 -11.08 0.07 1.83
N VAL A 56 -11.03 -1.00 2.63
CA VAL A 56 -12.20 -1.63 3.23
C VAL A 56 -12.42 -1.10 4.63
N ASP A 57 -13.67 -0.85 5.01
CA ASP A 57 -14.01 -0.48 6.38
C ASP A 57 -13.47 -1.54 7.35
N GLY A 58 -12.73 -1.10 8.40
CA GLY A 58 -12.10 -2.00 9.35
C GLY A 58 -13.10 -2.91 10.07
N GLY A 59 -14.27 -2.38 10.43
CA GLY A 59 -15.31 -3.16 11.07
C GLY A 59 -15.89 -4.23 10.15
N LYS A 60 -16.08 -3.90 8.88
CA LYS A 60 -16.56 -4.85 7.86
C LYS A 60 -15.53 -5.96 7.64
N TRP A 61 -14.25 -5.62 7.55
CA TRP A 61 -13.17 -6.57 7.39
C TRP A 61 -13.10 -7.52 8.59
N ASP A 62 -13.08 -6.97 9.81
CA ASP A 62 -12.98 -7.75 11.04
C ASP A 62 -14.16 -8.72 11.19
N LYS A 63 -15.36 -8.27 10.87
CA LYS A 63 -16.57 -9.11 10.92
C LYS A 63 -16.47 -10.26 9.92
N ALA A 64 -16.02 -10.00 8.69
CA ALA A 64 -15.86 -11.02 7.67
C ALA A 64 -14.76 -12.01 8.05
N GLU A 65 -13.67 -11.53 8.63
CA GLU A 65 -12.55 -12.35 9.08
C GLU A 65 -12.98 -13.31 10.19
N LYS A 66 -13.71 -12.80 11.20
CA LYS A 66 -14.22 -13.63 12.30
C LYS A 66 -15.20 -14.69 11.83
N ALA A 67 -15.98 -14.39 10.81
CA ALA A 67 -16.95 -15.31 10.22
C ALA A 67 -16.33 -16.27 9.19
N GLY A 68 -15.06 -16.08 8.86
CA GLY A 68 -14.38 -16.85 7.81
C GLY A 68 -14.92 -16.59 6.41
N ARG A 69 -15.46 -15.40 6.16
CA ARG A 69 -16.17 -15.04 4.93
C ARG A 69 -15.55 -13.89 4.16
N ILE A 70 -14.26 -13.63 4.32
CA ILE A 70 -13.61 -12.50 3.63
C ILE A 70 -13.82 -12.59 2.12
N ALA A 71 -13.61 -13.75 1.52
CA ALA A 71 -13.75 -13.93 0.08
C ALA A 71 -15.19 -13.69 -0.41
N ASP A 72 -16.19 -13.96 0.44
CA ASP A 72 -17.60 -13.80 0.08
C ASP A 72 -18.13 -12.39 0.37
N ASP A 73 -17.71 -11.80 1.49
CA ASP A 73 -18.29 -10.56 2.01
C ASP A 73 -17.50 -9.30 1.62
N VAL A 74 -16.21 -9.45 1.28
CA VAL A 74 -15.34 -8.32 0.94
C VAL A 74 -14.98 -8.37 -0.54
N PRO A 75 -15.53 -7.47 -1.37
CA PRO A 75 -15.15 -7.40 -2.79
C PRO A 75 -13.66 -7.04 -2.94
N VAL A 76 -12.99 -7.72 -3.88
CA VAL A 76 -11.60 -7.41 -4.23
C VAL A 76 -11.54 -6.26 -5.22
N ASN A 77 -10.38 -5.61 -5.31
CA ASN A 77 -10.14 -4.65 -6.38
C ASN A 77 -10.27 -5.37 -7.74
N HIS A 78 -10.63 -4.64 -8.78
CA HIS A 78 -11.03 -5.15 -10.09
C HIS A 78 -12.41 -5.84 -10.09
N SER A 79 -13.11 -5.85 -8.96
CA SER A 79 -14.52 -6.25 -8.89
C SER A 79 -15.40 -5.04 -9.12
N ALA A 80 -16.52 -5.22 -9.82
CA ALA A 80 -17.51 -4.15 -10.00
C ALA A 80 -18.16 -3.72 -8.68
N LEU A 81 -18.09 -4.59 -7.66
CA LEU A 81 -18.65 -4.31 -6.34
C LEU A 81 -17.65 -3.65 -5.37
N PHE A 82 -16.39 -3.49 -5.79
CA PHE A 82 -15.37 -2.89 -4.95
C PHE A 82 -15.63 -1.38 -4.83
N ALA A 83 -15.81 -0.92 -3.60
CA ALA A 83 -16.02 0.50 -3.30
C ALA A 83 -15.22 0.85 -2.05
N PRO A 84 -14.04 1.50 -2.20
CA PRO A 84 -13.27 1.92 -1.04
C PRO A 84 -14.05 2.92 -0.20
N VAL A 85 -13.92 2.85 1.12
CA VAL A 85 -14.49 3.88 1.99
C VAL A 85 -13.69 5.18 1.80
N ILE A 86 -14.40 6.32 1.86
CA ILE A 86 -13.74 7.62 1.63
C ILE A 86 -12.70 7.89 2.73
N GLN A 87 -13.07 7.69 3.98
CA GLN A 87 -12.14 7.84 5.11
C GLN A 87 -12.10 6.51 5.88
N PRO A 88 -10.93 6.08 6.31
CA PRO A 88 -9.62 6.74 6.23
C PRO A 88 -8.86 6.53 4.91
N THR A 89 -9.45 5.91 3.88
CA THR A 89 -8.76 5.56 2.63
C THR A 89 -8.07 6.77 1.99
N LEU A 90 -8.82 7.85 1.80
CA LEU A 90 -8.28 9.06 1.16
C LEU A 90 -7.13 9.66 1.97
N LYS A 91 -7.32 9.80 3.27
CA LYS A 91 -6.30 10.34 4.17
C LYS A 91 -5.05 9.47 4.13
N THR A 92 -5.19 8.15 4.24
CA THR A 92 -4.07 7.22 4.23
C THR A 92 -3.31 7.28 2.89
N GLY A 93 -4.04 7.31 1.78
CA GLY A 93 -3.42 7.43 0.46
C GLY A 93 -2.60 8.70 0.32
N VAL A 94 -3.13 9.84 0.74
CA VAL A 94 -2.42 11.11 0.71
C VAL A 94 -1.21 11.08 1.64
N GLU A 95 -1.36 10.58 2.86
CA GLU A 95 -0.26 10.51 3.83
C GLU A 95 0.88 9.62 3.33
N THR A 96 0.58 8.45 2.76
CA THR A 96 1.64 7.55 2.27
C THR A 96 2.42 8.19 1.13
N LEU A 97 1.75 8.84 0.19
CA LEU A 97 2.43 9.53 -0.91
C LEU A 97 3.26 10.71 -0.41
N CYS A 98 2.75 11.47 0.55
CA CYS A 98 3.50 12.59 1.14
C CYS A 98 4.72 12.10 1.91
N VAL A 99 4.59 11.04 2.72
CA VAL A 99 5.71 10.47 3.47
C VAL A 99 6.77 9.94 2.52
N ALA A 100 6.38 9.21 1.48
CA ALA A 100 7.32 8.69 0.49
C ALA A 100 8.04 9.82 -0.25
N ALA A 101 7.31 10.87 -0.67
CA ALA A 101 7.90 12.02 -1.34
C ALA A 101 8.91 12.73 -0.45
N LEU A 102 8.58 12.95 0.83
CA LEU A 102 9.48 13.60 1.78
C LEU A 102 10.71 12.75 2.09
N ALA A 103 10.61 11.42 2.04
CA ALA A 103 11.74 10.53 2.22
C ALA A 103 12.83 10.75 1.16
N TYR A 104 12.44 11.20 -0.04
CA TYR A 104 13.36 11.46 -1.14
C TYR A 104 13.67 12.94 -1.34
N LEU A 105 12.68 13.81 -1.13
CA LEU A 105 12.76 15.22 -1.48
C LEU A 105 12.93 16.13 -0.25
N GLY A 106 12.69 15.60 0.95
CA GLY A 106 12.78 16.37 2.16
C GLY A 106 14.22 16.77 2.47
N CYS A 107 14.39 17.93 3.09
CA CYS A 107 15.70 18.36 3.54
C CYS A 107 16.18 17.44 4.66
N LYS A 108 17.41 16.94 4.51
CA LYS A 108 18.06 16.26 5.64
C LYS A 108 18.43 17.30 6.66
N GLU A 109 17.80 17.22 7.82
CA GLU A 109 18.32 17.93 8.95
C GLU A 109 19.56 17.21 9.45
N SER A 110 20.60 17.96 9.51
CA SER A 110 21.87 17.46 10.04
C SER A 110 21.78 17.28 11.56
#